data_2ade5e389dcf664c21f879f955551274
#
_entry.id   2ade5e389dcf664c21f879f955551274
#
_cell.length_a   1.000
_cell.length_b   1.000
_cell.length_c   1.000
_cell.angle_alpha   90.00
_cell.angle_beta   90.00
_cell.angle_gamma   90.00
#
_symmetry.space_group_name_H-M   'P 1'
#
loop_
_entity.id
_entity.type
_entity.pdbx_description
1 polymer ?
#
loop_
_entity_poly.entity_id
_entity_poly.type
_entity_poly.pdbx_seq_one_letter_code
_entity_poly.pdbx_strand_id
1 'polypeptide(L)'
;MDSNEYSESTPADNSLLHRQLIYNDSVVHDSIGVRYKGNSSYIRSGATVKKPFKFRFDKYIEDQMLFGIERLNFSNSVSDPTLMREMIGYNISRKLMPSPRAVYANIYVENELIGLYVQVEQVDEIFLNRFFTGNGFNLYKASDDGATLKYLGDDQSAYETEYELKANEVENDWSGFIDFIDKLNNTPDDQFAETLNECLNIHNVIRHLAFNMVLSSFDSYTGSGRNFYFYDDEDSGKFNLIPWDLNETFGTYSNNWNVLTADV
;
A
#
# COMPACT_ATOMS: atom_id res chain seq x y z
N MET A 1 19.90 4.81 15.35
CA MET A 1 19.44 3.41 15.23
C MET A 1 20.64 2.55 14.96
N ASP A 2 20.94 1.62 15.84
CA ASP A 2 22.05 0.71 15.62
C ASP A 2 21.67 -0.28 14.52
N SER A 3 22.55 -0.47 13.53
CA SER A 3 22.35 -1.43 12.42
C SER A 3 22.19 -2.88 12.90
N ASN A 4 22.55 -3.16 14.15
CA ASN A 4 22.40 -4.47 14.77
C ASN A 4 20.98 -4.77 15.30
N GLU A 5 20.10 -3.77 15.37
CA GLU A 5 18.71 -3.94 15.82
C GLU A 5 17.76 -4.33 14.67
N TYR A 6 18.27 -4.41 13.44
CA TYR A 6 17.51 -4.79 12.26
C TYR A 6 18.30 -5.83 11.46
N SER A 7 17.80 -7.06 11.39
CA SER A 7 18.47 -8.11 10.61
C SER A 7 18.38 -7.78 9.12
N GLU A 8 19.50 -7.85 8.41
CA GLU A 8 19.58 -7.62 6.96
C GLU A 8 18.69 -8.58 6.14
N SER A 9 18.23 -9.67 6.75
CA SER A 9 17.45 -10.71 6.08
C SER A 9 15.94 -10.54 6.15
N THR A 10 15.43 -9.67 7.03
CA THR A 10 13.98 -9.46 7.15
C THR A 10 13.65 -8.07 7.69
N PRO A 11 13.20 -7.14 6.82
CA PRO A 11 12.44 -5.97 7.27
C PRO A 11 11.15 -6.37 8.01
N ALA A 12 10.85 -7.65 8.02
CA ALA A 12 9.66 -8.28 8.60
C ALA A 12 9.71 -8.50 10.10
N ASP A 13 10.78 -8.17 10.81
CA ASP A 13 10.63 -7.98 12.24
C ASP A 13 9.77 -6.73 12.46
N ASN A 14 8.48 -6.98 12.71
CA ASN A 14 7.48 -5.95 13.00
C ASN A 14 7.75 -5.27 14.36
N SER A 15 8.90 -5.47 14.98
CA SER A 15 9.29 -4.79 16.19
C SER A 15 9.39 -3.28 15.93
N LEU A 16 8.65 -2.52 16.70
CA LEU A 16 8.67 -1.06 16.68
C LEU A 16 9.54 -0.58 17.84
N LEU A 17 10.61 0.14 17.52
CA LEU A 17 11.47 0.74 18.52
C LEU A 17 10.79 1.97 19.12
N HIS A 18 10.89 2.10 20.43
CA HIS A 18 10.39 3.27 21.18
C HIS A 18 11.25 4.50 20.89
N ARG A 19 10.65 5.58 20.40
CA ARG A 19 11.33 6.83 20.04
C ARG A 19 10.49 8.06 20.38
N GLN A 20 11.15 9.21 20.52
CA GLN A 20 10.52 10.52 20.55
C GLN A 20 10.48 11.09 19.11
N LEU A 21 9.39 11.75 18.76
CA LEU A 21 9.25 12.53 17.52
C LEU A 21 9.05 14.01 17.86
N ILE A 22 9.77 14.87 17.17
CA ILE A 22 9.50 16.31 17.16
C ILE A 22 9.11 16.71 15.74
N TYR A 23 7.91 17.28 15.60
CA TYR A 23 7.39 17.75 14.33
C TYR A 23 7.44 19.28 14.27
N ASN A 24 8.10 19.84 13.25
CA ASN A 24 8.27 21.28 13.03
C ASN A 24 8.73 22.02 14.29
N ASP A 25 9.69 21.46 15.02
CA ASP A 25 10.32 22.03 16.23
C ASP A 25 9.33 22.40 17.37
N SER A 26 8.09 21.96 17.30
CA SER A 26 7.03 22.39 18.23
C SER A 26 6.13 21.27 18.77
N VAL A 27 5.72 20.34 17.93
CA VAL A 27 4.84 19.23 18.37
C VAL A 27 5.70 18.05 18.79
N VAL A 28 5.62 17.65 20.06
CA VAL A 28 6.43 16.56 20.63
C VAL A 28 5.53 15.38 20.96
N HIS A 29 5.91 14.21 20.48
CA HIS A 29 5.37 12.91 20.88
C HIS A 29 6.49 12.10 21.52
N ASP A 30 6.44 11.89 22.82
CA ASP A 30 7.51 11.25 23.61
C ASP A 30 7.63 9.74 23.38
N SER A 31 6.59 9.11 22.86
CA SER A 31 6.49 7.66 22.78
C SER A 31 5.81 7.25 21.47
N ILE A 32 6.59 7.08 20.41
CA ILE A 32 6.11 6.51 19.15
C ILE A 32 6.87 5.23 18.81
N GLY A 33 6.24 4.36 18.04
CA GLY A 33 6.89 3.19 17.44
C GLY A 33 7.54 3.56 16.12
N VAL A 34 8.83 3.27 15.97
CA VAL A 34 9.58 3.50 14.72
C VAL A 34 10.22 2.19 14.26
N ARG A 35 10.07 1.85 12.98
CA ARG A 35 10.79 0.76 12.35
C ARG A 35 11.19 1.11 10.92
N TYR A 36 12.10 0.35 10.38
CA TYR A 36 12.30 0.36 8.94
C TYR A 36 11.12 -0.30 8.22
N LYS A 37 10.88 0.01 6.96
CA LYS A 37 9.81 -0.58 6.16
C LYS A 37 10.32 -1.02 4.79
N GLY A 38 9.47 -1.74 4.07
CA GLY A 38 9.75 -2.23 2.74
C GLY A 38 10.77 -3.36 2.74
N ASN A 39 10.74 -4.15 1.70
CA ASN A 39 11.67 -5.25 1.47
C ASN A 39 12.78 -4.79 0.52
N SER A 40 12.45 -4.66 -0.77
CA SER A 40 13.41 -4.29 -1.82
C SER A 40 14.04 -2.91 -1.61
N SER A 41 13.26 -1.91 -1.18
CA SER A 41 13.76 -0.55 -0.93
C SER A 41 14.71 -0.47 0.25
N TYR A 42 14.48 -1.29 1.30
CA TYR A 42 15.41 -1.41 2.42
C TYR A 42 16.73 -2.07 1.99
N ILE A 43 16.65 -3.20 1.27
CA ILE A 43 17.83 -3.93 0.78
C ILE A 43 18.64 -3.08 -0.20
N ARG A 44 17.99 -2.47 -1.20
CA ARG A 44 18.65 -1.62 -2.20
C ARG A 44 19.33 -0.39 -1.60
N SER A 45 18.89 0.09 -0.44
CA SER A 45 19.55 1.22 0.24
C SER A 45 20.94 0.85 0.82
N GLY A 46 21.30 -0.45 0.86
CA GLY A 46 22.63 -0.91 1.25
C GLY A 46 23.08 -0.33 2.59
N ALA A 47 24.28 0.21 2.66
CA ALA A 47 24.86 0.80 3.86
C ALA A 47 24.45 2.26 4.12
N THR A 48 23.55 2.85 3.30
CA THR A 48 23.17 4.25 3.51
C THR A 48 22.26 4.40 4.74
N VAL A 49 22.39 5.53 5.43
CA VAL A 49 21.53 5.88 6.57
C VAL A 49 20.10 6.25 6.15
N LYS A 50 19.90 6.58 4.88
CA LYS A 50 18.59 6.94 4.32
C LYS A 50 17.73 5.70 4.07
N LYS A 51 17.32 5.02 5.13
CA LYS A 51 16.42 3.86 5.09
C LYS A 51 14.97 4.31 5.01
N PRO A 52 14.05 3.49 4.43
CA PRO A 52 12.62 3.77 4.50
C PRO A 52 12.09 3.50 5.91
N PHE A 53 11.16 4.34 6.41
CA PHE A 53 10.63 4.26 7.77
C PHE A 53 9.12 4.06 7.81
N LYS A 54 8.65 3.42 8.88
CA LYS A 54 7.27 3.44 9.32
C LYS A 54 7.20 3.95 10.75
N PHE A 55 6.34 4.94 10.97
CA PHE A 55 6.02 5.46 12.30
C PHE A 55 4.62 5.03 12.70
N ARG A 56 4.46 4.69 13.97
CA ARG A 56 3.19 4.33 14.59
C ARG A 56 3.05 5.11 15.90
N PHE A 57 2.04 5.99 15.94
CA PHE A 57 1.83 6.89 17.08
C PHE A 57 1.14 6.19 18.24
N ASP A 58 0.16 5.33 17.97
CA ASP A 58 -0.65 4.59 18.94
C ASP A 58 0.05 3.37 19.57
N LYS A 59 1.32 3.11 19.24
CA LYS A 59 2.01 1.87 19.67
C LYS A 59 2.18 1.73 21.18
N TYR A 60 2.48 2.84 21.85
CA TYR A 60 2.79 2.87 23.28
C TYR A 60 1.80 3.71 24.10
N ILE A 61 1.08 4.59 23.44
CA ILE A 61 0.05 5.42 24.01
C ILE A 61 -1.20 5.25 23.16
N GLU A 62 -2.25 4.68 23.74
CA GLU A 62 -3.53 4.45 23.07
C GLU A 62 -4.11 5.77 22.56
N ASP A 63 -4.73 5.75 21.39
CA ASP A 63 -5.32 6.92 20.70
C ASP A 63 -4.36 8.07 20.39
N GLN A 64 -3.05 7.87 20.56
CA GLN A 64 -2.08 8.90 20.18
C GLN A 64 -2.00 9.05 18.64
N MET A 65 -2.20 10.26 18.16
CA MET A 65 -2.21 10.61 16.74
C MET A 65 -1.43 11.88 16.48
N LEU A 66 -0.85 11.99 15.29
CA LEU A 66 -0.33 13.26 14.75
C LEU A 66 -1.35 13.82 13.75
N PHE A 67 -2.07 14.88 14.15
CA PHE A 67 -3.14 15.51 13.34
C PHE A 67 -4.20 14.52 12.81
N GLY A 68 -4.63 13.59 13.66
CA GLY A 68 -5.61 12.57 13.30
C GLY A 68 -5.04 11.43 12.45
N ILE A 69 -3.73 11.24 12.44
CA ILE A 69 -3.04 10.15 11.71
C ILE A 69 -2.31 9.27 12.72
N GLU A 70 -2.58 7.98 12.69
CA GLU A 70 -1.92 6.98 13.55
C GLU A 70 -0.60 6.47 12.98
N ARG A 71 -0.49 6.40 11.65
CA ARG A 71 0.63 5.73 10.96
C ARG A 71 1.13 6.55 9.79
N LEU A 72 2.45 6.69 9.69
CA LEU A 72 3.12 7.34 8.57
C LEU A 72 4.13 6.41 7.93
N ASN A 73 4.16 6.40 6.61
CA ASN A 73 5.16 5.69 5.82
C ASN A 73 6.08 6.70 5.14
N PHE A 74 7.39 6.50 5.27
CA PHE A 74 8.40 7.35 4.64
C PHE A 74 9.20 6.51 3.64
N SER A 75 8.97 6.79 2.37
CA SER A 75 9.70 6.17 1.27
C SER A 75 11.00 6.92 1.01
N ASN A 76 12.11 6.18 0.93
CA ASN A 76 13.44 6.78 0.74
C ASN A 76 13.79 7.08 -0.71
N SER A 77 12.91 6.74 -1.66
CA SER A 77 13.09 6.93 -3.11
C SER A 77 14.43 6.35 -3.63
N VAL A 78 14.85 5.19 -3.11
CA VAL A 78 16.18 4.62 -3.35
C VAL A 78 16.51 4.38 -4.82
N SER A 79 15.51 4.10 -5.65
CA SER A 79 15.65 3.88 -7.10
C SER A 79 15.22 5.08 -7.93
N ASP A 80 14.90 6.20 -7.29
CA ASP A 80 14.43 7.42 -7.96
C ASP A 80 15.34 8.62 -7.69
N PRO A 81 16.33 8.89 -8.56
CA PRO A 81 17.20 10.04 -8.39
C PRO A 81 16.48 11.39 -8.53
N THR A 82 15.27 11.40 -9.07
CA THR A 82 14.44 12.61 -9.19
C THR A 82 13.66 12.91 -7.91
N LEU A 83 13.42 11.91 -7.05
CA LEU A 83 12.58 11.93 -5.86
C LEU A 83 11.12 12.29 -6.16
N MET A 84 10.67 12.17 -7.41
CA MET A 84 9.37 12.71 -7.86
C MET A 84 8.36 11.63 -8.26
N ARG A 85 8.81 10.42 -8.64
CA ARG A 85 7.93 9.40 -9.23
C ARG A 85 6.75 9.07 -8.34
N GLU A 86 7.02 8.69 -7.10
CA GLU A 86 5.98 8.34 -6.12
C GLU A 86 5.03 9.51 -5.84
N MET A 87 5.59 10.72 -5.66
CA MET A 87 4.80 11.95 -5.47
C MET A 87 3.86 12.23 -6.64
N ILE A 88 4.38 12.16 -7.88
CA ILE A 88 3.58 12.42 -9.09
C ILE A 88 2.55 11.31 -9.27
N GLY A 89 2.94 10.04 -9.06
CA GLY A 89 2.04 8.90 -9.11
C GLY A 89 0.83 9.09 -8.21
N TYR A 90 1.04 9.38 -6.93
CA TYR A 90 -0.04 9.64 -5.99
C TYR A 90 -0.86 10.90 -6.31
N ASN A 91 -0.22 11.97 -6.78
CA ASN A 91 -0.94 13.19 -7.17
C ASN A 91 -1.88 12.97 -8.37
N ILE A 92 -1.53 12.09 -9.29
CA ILE A 92 -2.38 11.72 -10.43
C ILE A 92 -3.47 10.75 -9.99
N SER A 93 -3.11 9.65 -9.30
CA SER A 93 -4.06 8.61 -8.89
C SER A 93 -5.19 9.17 -8.03
N ARG A 94 -4.90 10.09 -7.11
CA ARG A 94 -5.90 10.75 -6.25
C ARG A 94 -6.96 11.57 -7.00
N LYS A 95 -6.70 11.95 -8.24
CA LYS A 95 -7.69 12.63 -9.10
C LYS A 95 -8.62 11.65 -9.81
N LEU A 96 -8.27 10.38 -9.82
CA LEU A 96 -8.95 9.35 -10.59
C LEU A 96 -9.70 8.35 -9.70
N MET A 97 -9.16 8.05 -8.50
CA MET A 97 -9.67 6.99 -7.64
C MET A 97 -9.29 7.24 -6.17
N PRO A 98 -9.92 6.52 -5.20
CA PRO A 98 -9.43 6.47 -3.81
C PRO A 98 -7.94 6.08 -3.80
N SER A 99 -7.11 6.96 -3.24
CA SER A 99 -5.66 6.79 -3.25
C SER A 99 -5.01 7.57 -2.10
N PRO A 100 -3.91 7.07 -1.51
CA PRO A 100 -3.18 7.73 -0.45
C PRO A 100 -2.74 9.16 -0.78
N ARG A 101 -2.70 10.00 0.24
CA ARG A 101 -2.02 11.31 0.18
C ARG A 101 -0.52 11.08 0.25
N ALA A 102 0.23 11.91 -0.48
CA ALA A 102 1.68 11.94 -0.40
C ALA A 102 2.17 13.38 -0.30
N VAL A 103 3.20 13.60 0.52
CA VAL A 103 3.88 14.89 0.68
C VAL A 103 5.38 14.67 0.88
N TYR A 104 6.18 15.69 0.63
CA TYR A 104 7.60 15.63 0.98
C TYR A 104 7.81 15.94 2.46
N ALA A 105 8.75 15.22 3.08
CA ALA A 105 9.19 15.46 4.45
C ALA A 105 10.70 15.31 4.57
N ASN A 106 11.34 16.20 5.31
CA ASN A 106 12.72 16.01 5.76
C ASN A 106 12.71 15.22 7.07
N ILE A 107 13.55 14.19 7.14
CA ILE A 107 13.76 13.42 8.37
C ILE A 107 15.12 13.78 8.95
N TYR A 108 15.13 14.11 10.22
CA TYR A 108 16.32 14.34 11.03
C TYR A 108 16.40 13.24 12.10
N VAL A 109 17.59 12.76 12.38
CA VAL A 109 17.89 11.88 13.53
C VAL A 109 18.99 12.56 14.33
N GLU A 110 18.75 12.81 15.64
CA GLU A 110 19.71 13.52 16.52
C GLU A 110 20.19 14.85 15.93
N ASN A 111 19.29 15.61 15.33
CA ASN A 111 19.53 16.88 14.62
C ASN A 111 20.35 16.79 13.31
N GLU A 112 20.70 15.58 12.86
CA GLU A 112 21.34 15.39 11.56
C GLU A 112 20.30 15.11 10.47
N LEU A 113 20.33 15.85 9.36
CA LEU A 113 19.45 15.63 8.22
C LEU A 113 19.79 14.30 7.54
N ILE A 114 18.89 13.33 7.64
CA ILE A 114 19.00 12.03 6.95
C ILE A 114 18.62 12.17 5.47
N GLY A 115 17.65 13.01 5.16
CA GLY A 115 17.29 13.32 3.78
C GLY A 115 15.83 13.69 3.57
N LEU A 116 15.51 13.96 2.31
CA LEU A 116 14.15 14.19 1.83
C LEU A 116 13.46 12.83 1.55
N TYR A 117 12.26 12.65 2.08
CA TYR A 117 11.43 11.47 1.92
C TYR A 117 10.10 11.82 1.27
N VAL A 118 9.49 10.84 0.62
CA VAL A 118 8.05 10.89 0.31
C VAL A 118 7.30 10.25 1.48
N GLN A 119 6.55 11.07 2.21
CA GLN A 119 5.64 10.59 3.23
C GLN A 119 4.35 10.18 2.57
N VAL A 120 3.94 8.93 2.77
CA VAL A 120 2.73 8.34 2.18
C VAL A 120 1.76 7.95 3.29
N GLU A 121 0.50 8.34 3.12
CA GLU A 121 -0.60 7.96 4.00
C GLU A 121 -0.76 6.45 4.04
N GLN A 122 -1.02 5.89 5.22
CA GLN A 122 -1.36 4.48 5.35
C GLN A 122 -2.76 4.24 4.78
N VAL A 123 -2.93 3.12 4.06
CA VAL A 123 -4.26 2.59 3.77
C VAL A 123 -4.70 1.82 5.01
N ASP A 124 -5.57 2.45 5.78
CA ASP A 124 -6.14 1.97 7.04
C ASP A 124 -7.57 2.53 7.20
N GLU A 125 -8.17 2.32 8.35
CA GLU A 125 -9.52 2.79 8.65
C GLU A 125 -9.69 4.31 8.46
N ILE A 126 -8.70 5.10 8.87
CA ILE A 126 -8.73 6.57 8.70
C ILE A 126 -8.76 6.96 7.23
N PHE A 127 -7.98 6.26 6.40
CA PHE A 127 -8.02 6.42 4.95
C PHE A 127 -9.37 6.01 4.39
N LEU A 128 -9.89 4.83 4.77
CA LEU A 128 -11.15 4.28 4.25
C LEU A 128 -12.33 5.19 4.57
N ASN A 129 -12.45 5.68 5.81
CA ASN A 129 -13.50 6.59 6.27
C ASN A 129 -13.56 7.93 5.50
N ARG A 130 -12.52 8.26 4.75
CA ARG A 130 -12.49 9.46 3.90
C ARG A 130 -13.19 9.26 2.55
N PHE A 131 -13.28 8.03 2.08
CA PHE A 131 -13.84 7.70 0.76
C PHE A 131 -15.10 6.85 0.83
N PHE A 132 -15.27 6.11 1.92
CA PHE A 132 -16.33 5.14 2.12
C PHE A 132 -17.05 5.45 3.43
N THR A 133 -18.34 5.19 3.50
CA THR A 133 -19.18 5.52 4.65
C THR A 133 -19.43 4.33 5.57
N GLY A 134 -19.16 3.12 5.09
CA GLY A 134 -19.33 1.87 5.84
C GLY A 134 -18.30 1.67 6.95
N ASN A 135 -18.70 1.06 8.05
CA ASN A 135 -17.85 0.76 9.19
C ASN A 135 -17.55 -0.75 9.24
N GLY A 136 -16.29 -1.11 9.09
CA GLY A 136 -15.85 -2.42 9.53
C GLY A 136 -15.75 -3.50 8.46
N PHE A 137 -15.28 -3.18 7.25
CA PHE A 137 -15.17 -4.15 6.18
C PHE A 137 -13.74 -4.59 5.90
N ASN A 138 -13.67 -5.69 5.17
CA ASN A 138 -12.41 -6.35 4.88
C ASN A 138 -11.56 -5.51 3.93
N LEU A 139 -10.31 -5.32 4.31
CA LEU A 139 -9.27 -4.72 3.48
C LEU A 139 -8.20 -5.77 3.21
N TYR A 140 -8.07 -6.19 1.99
CA TYR A 140 -7.09 -7.19 1.55
C TYR A 140 -5.92 -6.51 0.88
N LYS A 141 -4.70 -6.73 1.37
CA LYS A 141 -3.47 -6.28 0.74
C LYS A 141 -2.85 -7.42 -0.05
N ALA A 142 -2.51 -7.17 -1.32
CA ALA A 142 -1.70 -8.09 -2.10
C ALA A 142 -0.34 -8.35 -1.42
N SER A 143 0.07 -9.61 -1.36
CA SER A 143 1.34 -10.02 -0.75
C SER A 143 2.55 -9.56 -1.58
N ASP A 144 3.72 -9.54 -0.94
CA ASP A 144 4.96 -9.15 -1.60
C ASP A 144 5.45 -10.19 -2.63
N ASP A 145 4.93 -11.41 -2.60
CA ASP A 145 5.22 -12.46 -3.59
C ASP A 145 4.33 -12.35 -4.85
N GLY A 146 3.36 -11.46 -4.81
CA GLY A 146 2.36 -11.24 -5.85
C GLY A 146 1.07 -11.98 -5.56
N ALA A 147 -0.02 -11.43 -6.04
CA ALA A 147 -1.36 -11.94 -5.88
C ALA A 147 -2.03 -12.09 -7.25
N THR A 148 -2.86 -13.11 -7.38
CA THR A 148 -3.69 -13.33 -8.54
C THR A 148 -5.16 -13.25 -8.14
N LEU A 149 -6.05 -13.04 -9.09
CA LEU A 149 -7.49 -13.17 -8.85
C LEU A 149 -8.00 -14.51 -9.42
N LYS A 150 -7.20 -15.56 -9.30
CA LYS A 150 -7.60 -16.91 -9.70
C LYS A 150 -8.44 -17.57 -8.60
N TYR A 151 -9.46 -18.26 -9.00
CA TYR A 151 -10.24 -19.08 -8.06
C TYR A 151 -9.42 -20.31 -7.65
N LEU A 152 -9.18 -20.43 -6.35
CA LEU A 152 -8.39 -21.50 -5.74
C LEU A 152 -9.25 -22.47 -4.92
N GLY A 153 -10.58 -22.38 -5.05
CA GLY A 153 -11.55 -23.14 -4.25
C GLY A 153 -12.09 -22.34 -3.06
N ASP A 154 -12.89 -22.99 -2.21
CA ASP A 154 -13.60 -22.33 -1.11
C ASP A 154 -12.75 -22.23 0.17
N ASP A 155 -11.54 -22.79 0.19
CA ASP A 155 -10.68 -22.78 1.37
C ASP A 155 -9.92 -21.46 1.48
N GLN A 156 -10.23 -20.67 2.51
CA GLN A 156 -9.57 -19.40 2.84
C GLN A 156 -8.04 -19.52 2.85
N SER A 157 -7.50 -20.61 3.38
CA SER A 157 -6.05 -20.79 3.53
C SER A 157 -5.29 -20.77 2.21
N ALA A 158 -5.96 -21.06 1.09
CA ALA A 158 -5.38 -20.99 -0.25
C ALA A 158 -5.10 -19.53 -0.68
N TYR A 159 -5.85 -18.58 -0.16
CA TYR A 159 -5.73 -17.16 -0.50
C TYR A 159 -4.82 -16.38 0.45
N GLU A 160 -4.62 -16.85 1.68
CA GLU A 160 -3.76 -16.19 2.70
C GLU A 160 -2.28 -16.13 2.30
N THR A 161 -1.86 -16.90 1.30
CA THR A 161 -0.52 -16.80 0.71
C THR A 161 -0.38 -15.64 -0.28
N GLU A 162 -1.49 -15.25 -0.91
CA GLU A 162 -1.52 -14.18 -1.91
C GLU A 162 -2.00 -12.85 -1.33
N TYR A 163 -2.76 -12.87 -0.24
CA TYR A 163 -3.36 -11.68 0.37
C TYR A 163 -3.19 -11.68 1.88
N GLU A 164 -3.09 -10.48 2.44
CA GLU A 164 -3.13 -10.24 3.88
C GLU A 164 -4.39 -9.44 4.23
N LEU A 165 -5.20 -9.92 5.18
CA LEU A 165 -6.28 -9.12 5.75
C LEU A 165 -5.70 -8.00 6.61
N LYS A 166 -6.11 -6.74 6.38
CA LYS A 166 -5.59 -5.52 7.04
C LYS A 166 -6.63 -4.73 7.81
N ALA A 167 -7.89 -5.11 7.71
CA ALA A 167 -8.99 -4.64 8.54
C ALA A 167 -9.95 -5.79 8.78
N ASN A 168 -10.68 -5.75 9.89
CA ASN A 168 -11.59 -6.79 10.34
C ASN A 168 -10.89 -8.14 10.66
N GLU A 169 -9.67 -8.06 11.19
CA GLU A 169 -8.80 -9.21 11.46
C GLU A 169 -9.38 -10.13 12.57
N VAL A 170 -10.33 -9.65 13.37
CA VAL A 170 -10.96 -10.42 14.46
C VAL A 170 -12.01 -11.38 13.93
N GLU A 171 -12.91 -10.90 13.08
CA GLU A 171 -13.92 -11.72 12.40
C GLU A 171 -13.27 -12.65 11.38
N ASN A 172 -12.26 -12.15 10.69
CA ASN A 172 -11.44 -12.90 9.71
C ASN A 172 -12.28 -13.74 8.74
N ASP A 173 -13.40 -13.17 8.27
CA ASP A 173 -14.30 -13.80 7.32
C ASP A 173 -13.94 -13.41 5.88
N TRP A 174 -13.48 -14.38 5.10
CA TRP A 174 -13.09 -14.22 3.70
C TRP A 174 -14.16 -14.66 2.71
N SER A 175 -15.32 -15.09 3.19
CA SER A 175 -16.37 -15.66 2.34
C SER A 175 -16.80 -14.72 1.20
N GLY A 176 -16.95 -13.42 1.48
CA GLY A 176 -17.28 -12.41 0.47
C GLY A 176 -16.19 -12.24 -0.59
N PHE A 177 -14.92 -12.28 -0.19
CA PHE A 177 -13.80 -12.20 -1.13
C PHE A 177 -13.68 -13.44 -2.01
N ILE A 178 -13.88 -14.62 -1.44
CA ILE A 178 -13.86 -15.89 -2.17
C ILE A 178 -15.03 -15.95 -3.18
N ASP A 179 -16.23 -15.54 -2.78
CA ASP A 179 -17.40 -15.43 -3.66
C ASP A 179 -17.16 -14.45 -4.81
N PHE A 180 -16.52 -13.29 -4.53
CA PHE A 180 -16.12 -12.34 -5.58
C PHE A 180 -15.14 -12.97 -6.58
N ILE A 181 -14.12 -13.68 -6.08
CA ILE A 181 -13.13 -14.34 -6.96
C ILE A 181 -13.78 -15.48 -7.75
N ASP A 182 -14.71 -16.24 -7.14
CA ASP A 182 -15.47 -17.28 -7.84
C ASP A 182 -16.30 -16.67 -8.99
N LYS A 183 -17.06 -15.61 -8.71
CA LYS A 183 -17.82 -14.88 -9.72
C LYS A 183 -16.93 -14.36 -10.86
N LEU A 184 -15.75 -13.83 -10.53
CA LEU A 184 -14.80 -13.32 -11.53
C LEU A 184 -14.30 -14.41 -12.48
N ASN A 185 -14.14 -15.65 -11.99
CA ASN A 185 -13.51 -16.73 -12.75
C ASN A 185 -14.50 -17.70 -13.40
N ASN A 186 -15.68 -17.89 -12.79
CA ASN A 186 -16.58 -18.98 -13.17
C ASN A 186 -17.93 -18.51 -13.71
N THR A 187 -18.21 -17.20 -13.73
CA THR A 187 -19.45 -16.68 -14.34
C THR A 187 -19.40 -16.88 -15.86
N PRO A 188 -20.47 -17.42 -16.49
CA PRO A 188 -20.57 -17.53 -17.95
C PRO A 188 -20.47 -16.17 -18.64
N ASP A 189 -19.89 -16.14 -19.85
CA ASP A 189 -19.62 -14.91 -20.62
C ASP A 189 -20.84 -14.03 -20.84
N ASP A 190 -22.00 -14.66 -21.05
CA ASP A 190 -23.28 -13.96 -21.29
C ASP A 190 -23.86 -13.28 -20.03
N GLN A 191 -23.40 -13.65 -18.84
CA GLN A 191 -23.79 -13.06 -17.55
C GLN A 191 -22.65 -12.25 -16.90
N PHE A 192 -21.43 -12.36 -17.41
CA PHE A 192 -20.22 -11.85 -16.77
C PHE A 192 -20.27 -10.34 -16.47
N ALA A 193 -20.70 -9.53 -17.43
CA ALA A 193 -20.74 -8.07 -17.26
C ALA A 193 -21.76 -7.65 -16.20
N GLU A 194 -22.92 -8.30 -16.12
CA GLU A 194 -23.94 -8.01 -15.12
C GLU A 194 -23.47 -8.45 -13.73
N THR A 195 -22.99 -9.68 -13.60
CA THR A 195 -22.50 -10.23 -12.34
C THR A 195 -21.36 -9.41 -11.76
N LEU A 196 -20.38 -9.04 -12.57
CA LEU A 196 -19.28 -8.19 -12.07
C LEU A 196 -19.72 -6.79 -11.69
N ASN A 197 -20.70 -6.22 -12.38
CA ASN A 197 -21.21 -4.90 -12.01
C ASN A 197 -21.94 -4.90 -10.66
N GLU A 198 -22.43 -6.06 -10.19
CA GLU A 198 -23.03 -6.20 -8.88
C GLU A 198 -22.00 -6.21 -7.74
N CYS A 199 -20.84 -6.85 -7.94
CA CYS A 199 -19.85 -7.10 -6.89
C CYS A 199 -18.55 -6.30 -7.03
N LEU A 200 -18.32 -5.58 -8.12
CA LEU A 200 -17.09 -4.85 -8.38
C LEU A 200 -17.37 -3.41 -8.83
N ASN A 201 -16.64 -2.46 -8.30
CA ASN A 201 -16.65 -1.09 -8.82
C ASN A 201 -15.86 -1.02 -10.12
N ILE A 202 -16.54 -1.34 -11.25
CA ILE A 202 -15.93 -1.42 -12.57
C ILE A 202 -15.23 -0.11 -12.97
N HIS A 203 -15.85 1.04 -12.67
CA HIS A 203 -15.24 2.33 -12.98
C HIS A 203 -13.93 2.58 -12.22
N ASN A 204 -13.87 2.17 -10.96
CA ASN A 204 -12.65 2.25 -10.16
C ASN A 204 -11.55 1.36 -10.76
N VAL A 205 -11.88 0.13 -11.10
CA VAL A 205 -10.92 -0.84 -11.67
C VAL A 205 -10.41 -0.37 -13.03
N ILE A 206 -11.29 0.07 -13.95
CA ILE A 206 -10.86 0.58 -15.26
C ILE A 206 -9.92 1.78 -15.11
N ARG A 207 -10.21 2.72 -14.19
CA ARG A 207 -9.32 3.86 -13.92
C ARG A 207 -7.97 3.41 -13.37
N HIS A 208 -7.96 2.40 -12.50
CA HIS A 208 -6.72 1.84 -11.96
C HIS A 208 -5.88 1.18 -13.05
N LEU A 209 -6.49 0.36 -13.90
CA LEU A 209 -5.81 -0.28 -15.04
C LEU A 209 -5.27 0.77 -16.02
N ALA A 210 -6.08 1.75 -16.40
CA ALA A 210 -5.67 2.84 -17.27
C ALA A 210 -4.52 3.67 -16.67
N PHE A 211 -4.57 3.96 -15.36
CA PHE A 211 -3.49 4.62 -14.64
C PHE A 211 -2.18 3.83 -14.72
N ASN A 212 -2.23 2.53 -14.45
CA ASN A 212 -1.04 1.67 -14.52
C ASN A 212 -0.44 1.63 -15.93
N MET A 213 -1.27 1.52 -16.95
CA MET A 213 -0.82 1.48 -18.34
C MET A 213 -0.23 2.80 -18.79
N VAL A 214 -0.95 3.92 -18.57
CA VAL A 214 -0.50 5.26 -19.01
C VAL A 214 0.79 5.70 -18.31
N LEU A 215 0.93 5.39 -17.01
CA LEU A 215 2.14 5.72 -16.25
C LEU A 215 3.20 4.62 -16.26
N SER A 216 2.99 3.54 -17.02
CA SER A 216 3.89 2.38 -17.03
C SER A 216 4.24 1.91 -15.62
N SER A 217 3.20 1.79 -14.77
CA SER A 217 3.31 1.38 -13.36
C SER A 217 3.11 -0.14 -13.27
N PHE A 218 4.13 -0.92 -13.64
CA PHE A 218 4.00 -2.38 -13.74
C PHE A 218 4.42 -3.13 -12.48
N ASP A 219 4.99 -2.48 -11.48
CA ASP A 219 5.07 -3.04 -10.12
C ASP A 219 3.74 -2.85 -9.39
N SER A 220 2.70 -3.42 -9.97
CA SER A 220 1.30 -3.26 -9.60
C SER A 220 0.50 -4.50 -10.00
N TYR A 221 -0.82 -4.48 -9.81
CA TYR A 221 -1.70 -5.56 -10.26
C TYR A 221 -1.44 -5.99 -11.72
N THR A 222 -1.22 -5.03 -12.63
CA THR A 222 -1.05 -5.31 -14.08
C THR A 222 0.27 -5.95 -14.48
N GLY A 223 1.24 -6.02 -13.59
CA GLY A 223 2.57 -6.56 -13.89
C GLY A 223 3.07 -7.56 -12.87
N SER A 224 3.42 -7.10 -11.66
CA SER A 224 3.99 -7.96 -10.62
C SER A 224 2.94 -8.68 -9.78
N GLY A 225 1.66 -8.31 -9.87
CA GLY A 225 0.61 -8.79 -8.99
C GLY A 225 0.70 -8.23 -7.56
N ARG A 226 1.38 -7.10 -7.36
CA ARG A 226 1.66 -6.49 -6.04
C ARG A 226 1.09 -5.08 -5.95
N ASN A 227 1.32 -4.46 -4.79
CA ASN A 227 1.17 -3.01 -4.60
C ASN A 227 -0.25 -2.51 -4.88
N PHE A 228 -1.24 -3.25 -4.36
CA PHE A 228 -2.63 -2.85 -4.35
C PHE A 228 -3.36 -3.44 -3.14
N TYR A 229 -4.53 -2.85 -2.87
CA TYR A 229 -5.50 -3.39 -1.92
C TYR A 229 -6.83 -3.59 -2.62
N PHE A 230 -7.60 -4.57 -2.16
CA PHE A 230 -9.04 -4.66 -2.37
C PHE A 230 -9.75 -4.27 -1.09
N TYR A 231 -10.70 -3.38 -1.19
CA TYR A 231 -11.61 -3.00 -0.12
C TYR A 231 -13.02 -3.46 -0.46
N ASP A 232 -13.59 -4.25 0.43
CA ASP A 232 -14.98 -4.67 0.39
C ASP A 232 -15.82 -3.56 1.01
N ASP A 233 -16.55 -2.82 0.19
CA ASP A 233 -17.38 -1.70 0.63
C ASP A 233 -18.82 -2.19 0.85
N GLU A 234 -19.20 -2.39 2.10
CA GLU A 234 -20.54 -2.89 2.46
C GLU A 234 -21.66 -2.00 1.96
N ASP A 235 -21.51 -0.68 2.01
CA ASP A 235 -22.57 0.23 1.62
C ASP A 235 -22.96 0.05 0.15
N SER A 236 -21.99 -0.20 -0.71
CA SER A 236 -22.22 -0.47 -2.13
C SER A 236 -22.32 -1.96 -2.47
N GLY A 237 -21.87 -2.85 -1.60
CA GLY A 237 -21.71 -4.28 -1.86
C GLY A 237 -20.64 -4.57 -2.93
N LYS A 238 -19.66 -3.67 -3.12
CA LYS A 238 -18.69 -3.77 -4.22
C LYS A 238 -17.26 -3.67 -3.76
N PHE A 239 -16.42 -4.51 -4.33
CA PHE A 239 -14.98 -4.40 -4.18
C PHE A 239 -14.41 -3.19 -4.90
N ASN A 240 -13.50 -2.49 -4.23
CA ASN A 240 -12.77 -1.34 -4.74
C ASN A 240 -11.27 -1.61 -4.74
N LEU A 241 -10.59 -1.29 -5.83
CA LEU A 241 -9.15 -1.41 -5.97
C LEU A 241 -8.46 -0.11 -5.55
N ILE A 242 -7.47 -0.20 -4.65
CA ILE A 242 -6.74 0.95 -4.12
C ILE A 242 -5.25 0.77 -4.46
N PRO A 243 -4.59 1.74 -5.12
CA PRO A 243 -3.17 1.65 -5.45
C PRO A 243 -2.28 1.81 -4.22
N TRP A 244 -1.14 1.12 -4.25
CA TRP A 244 -0.11 1.20 -3.22
C TRP A 244 1.28 1.20 -3.85
N ASP A 245 2.28 1.77 -3.13
CA ASP A 245 3.72 1.79 -3.45
C ASP A 245 4.03 2.19 -4.90
N LEU A 246 3.68 3.44 -5.26
CA LEU A 246 3.83 3.99 -6.61
C LEU A 246 5.26 4.46 -6.93
N ASN A 247 6.26 3.98 -6.20
CA ASN A 247 7.66 4.39 -6.34
C ASN A 247 8.31 3.93 -7.65
N GLU A 248 7.78 2.88 -8.28
CA GLU A 248 8.26 2.32 -9.54
C GLU A 248 7.41 2.73 -10.77
N THR A 249 6.65 3.83 -10.66
CA THR A 249 5.94 4.42 -11.81
C THR A 249 6.90 4.98 -12.86
N PHE A 250 6.39 5.31 -14.03
CA PHE A 250 7.14 5.84 -15.19
C PHE A 250 8.19 4.88 -15.72
N GLY A 251 7.85 3.56 -15.76
CA GLY A 251 8.61 2.54 -16.44
C GLY A 251 9.91 2.11 -15.75
N THR A 252 10.07 2.37 -14.46
CA THR A 252 11.24 1.90 -13.70
C THR A 252 11.21 0.41 -13.42
N TYR A 253 10.05 -0.17 -13.19
CA TYR A 253 9.86 -1.61 -13.11
C TYR A 253 9.47 -2.14 -14.49
N SER A 254 10.44 -2.67 -15.23
CA SER A 254 10.21 -3.10 -16.61
C SER A 254 10.07 -4.61 -16.78
N ASN A 255 10.47 -5.40 -15.78
CA ASN A 255 10.44 -6.88 -15.81
C ASN A 255 10.81 -7.47 -17.18
N ASN A 256 11.90 -6.96 -17.78
CA ASN A 256 12.37 -7.24 -19.15
C ASN A 256 11.53 -6.60 -20.29
N TRP A 257 10.56 -5.76 -19.98
CA TRP A 257 9.85 -4.97 -20.98
C TRP A 257 10.64 -3.70 -21.34
N ASN A 258 10.79 -3.44 -22.61
CA ASN A 258 11.25 -2.14 -23.05
C ASN A 258 10.03 -1.22 -23.19
N VAL A 259 9.78 -0.38 -22.20
CA VAL A 259 8.61 0.50 -22.12
C VAL A 259 8.50 1.46 -23.30
N LEU A 260 9.61 1.76 -23.97
CA LEU A 260 9.66 2.67 -25.13
C LEU A 260 9.30 1.97 -26.45
N THR A 261 9.37 0.64 -26.51
CA THR A 261 9.21 -0.14 -27.74
C THR A 261 8.21 -1.29 -27.62
N ALA A 262 7.62 -1.50 -26.44
CA ALA A 262 6.59 -2.52 -26.27
C ALA A 262 5.29 -2.06 -26.93
N ASP A 263 4.73 -2.91 -27.79
CA ASP A 263 3.35 -2.76 -28.23
C ASP A 263 2.43 -3.08 -27.05
N VAL A 264 1.54 -2.17 -26.72
CA VAL A 264 0.60 -2.23 -25.60
C VAL A 264 -0.75 -2.75 -26.10
#